data_430f7dfa4b1752adff958d644ae3a9c6
#
_entry.id   430f7dfa4b1752adff958d644ae3a9c6
#
_cell.length_a   1.000
_cell.length_b   1.000
_cell.length_c   1.000
_cell.angle_alpha   90.00
_cell.angle_beta   90.00
_cell.angle_gamma   90.00
#
_symmetry.space_group_name_H-M   'P 1'
#
loop_
_entity.id
_entity.type
_entity.pdbx_description
1 polymer ?
#
loop_
_entity_poly.entity_id
_entity_poly.type
_entity_poly.pdbx_seq_one_letter_code
_entity_poly.pdbx_strand_id
1 'polypeptide(L)'
;MNILITGACGYQGTKLIPILLSKKHKITAIDTQWFGNKLKKHKNLKNIKKNILDIKDKDLKGIEIVIHLASIANDPMGDLDKNLTWEVSCIGTMKLMEFAVKNKVRKFIYASSASVYGIKKERKVIETLSLKPISTYNKAKMIAEKTILSYSNKIDVTIIRPATVCGVSPRMRFDVSVNMMSYQALKNGTMTVFGGKQTRPNIHIDDLLDLYQFFFKKNKKFNGIFNAGFENLKIIEIAKKAKENIPSEIKVFKNNIDIRDYRLDSSKLLALGFKPKKTVEDAIKEIKIHYGKNIDKVDKSCFSIKWLSGKYKKNLNK
;
A
#
# COMPACT_ATOMS: atom_id res chain seq x y z
N MET A 1 14.28 -17.40 -6.38
CA MET A 1 12.83 -17.67 -6.51
C MET A 1 12.29 -16.87 -7.67
N ASN A 2 11.27 -17.38 -8.35
CA ASN A 2 10.53 -16.68 -9.38
C ASN A 2 9.30 -16.02 -8.74
N ILE A 3 9.22 -14.69 -8.78
CA ILE A 3 8.20 -13.92 -8.07
C ILE A 3 7.40 -13.08 -9.07
N LEU A 4 6.09 -13.19 -9.05
CA LEU A 4 5.18 -12.29 -9.75
C LEU A 4 4.76 -11.16 -8.83
N ILE A 5 4.90 -9.91 -9.28
CA ILE A 5 4.43 -8.72 -8.56
C ILE A 5 3.46 -7.96 -9.44
N THR A 6 2.22 -7.84 -9.01
CA THR A 6 1.22 -7.00 -9.67
C THR A 6 1.14 -5.64 -8.97
N GLY A 7 0.81 -4.56 -9.70
CA GLY A 7 0.95 -3.21 -9.15
C GLY A 7 2.41 -2.79 -8.97
N ALA A 8 3.27 -3.35 -9.80
CA ALA A 8 4.74 -3.32 -9.68
C ALA A 8 5.33 -1.91 -9.84
N CYS A 9 4.69 -1.02 -10.61
CA CYS A 9 5.11 0.37 -10.81
C CYS A 9 4.48 1.34 -9.80
N GLY A 10 3.77 0.83 -8.80
CA GLY A 10 3.18 1.60 -7.70
C GLY A 10 4.19 1.98 -6.62
N TYR A 11 3.68 2.63 -5.55
CA TYR A 11 4.47 3.16 -4.42
C TYR A 11 5.31 2.07 -3.72
N GLN A 12 4.73 0.91 -3.45
CA GLN A 12 5.43 -0.20 -2.80
C GLN A 12 6.29 -0.99 -3.81
N GLY A 13 5.76 -1.28 -5.00
CA GLY A 13 6.42 -2.14 -5.98
C GLY A 13 7.73 -1.57 -6.50
N THR A 14 7.79 -0.25 -6.78
CA THR A 14 9.01 0.41 -7.29
C THR A 14 10.17 0.41 -6.30
N LYS A 15 9.90 0.32 -4.99
CA LYS A 15 10.93 0.20 -3.95
C LYS A 15 11.24 -1.27 -3.63
N LEU A 16 10.25 -2.17 -3.67
CA LEU A 16 10.41 -3.60 -3.39
C LEU A 16 11.25 -4.33 -4.45
N ILE A 17 10.97 -4.08 -5.73
CA ILE A 17 11.57 -4.83 -6.83
C ILE A 17 13.12 -4.73 -6.85
N PRO A 18 13.76 -3.56 -6.73
CA PRO A 18 15.22 -3.48 -6.64
C PRO A 18 15.81 -4.30 -5.47
N ILE A 19 15.14 -4.32 -4.32
CA ILE A 19 15.57 -5.11 -3.15
C ILE A 19 15.54 -6.61 -3.46
N LEU A 20 14.49 -7.08 -4.12
CA LEU A 20 14.37 -8.49 -4.49
C LEU A 20 15.37 -8.90 -5.59
N LEU A 21 15.64 -8.01 -6.53
CA LEU A 21 16.63 -8.23 -7.59
C LEU A 21 18.07 -8.32 -7.02
N SER A 22 18.42 -7.47 -6.04
CA SER A 22 19.72 -7.55 -5.35
C SER A 22 19.92 -8.88 -4.62
N LYS A 23 18.82 -9.52 -4.19
CA LYS A 23 18.80 -10.88 -3.58
C LYS A 23 18.73 -12.00 -4.63
N LYS A 24 19.01 -11.70 -5.90
CA LYS A 24 19.07 -12.64 -7.03
C LYS A 24 17.72 -13.35 -7.32
N HIS A 25 16.58 -12.76 -6.95
CA HIS A 25 15.28 -13.25 -7.38
C HIS A 25 15.01 -12.89 -8.85
N LYS A 26 14.22 -13.73 -9.54
CA LYS A 26 13.68 -13.43 -10.87
C LYS A 26 12.28 -12.85 -10.71
N ILE A 27 12.06 -11.65 -11.25
CA ILE A 27 10.82 -10.91 -11.04
C ILE A 27 10.06 -10.76 -12.35
N THR A 28 8.78 -11.15 -12.33
CA THR A 28 7.79 -10.77 -13.34
C THR A 28 6.95 -9.64 -12.74
N ALA A 29 7.09 -8.44 -13.28
CA ALA A 29 6.40 -7.22 -12.85
C ALA A 29 5.24 -6.93 -13.81
N ILE A 30 4.00 -6.85 -13.31
CA ILE A 30 2.80 -6.51 -14.09
C ILE A 30 2.19 -5.24 -13.51
N ASP A 31 1.98 -4.24 -14.38
CA ASP A 31 1.35 -2.96 -14.00
C ASP A 31 0.79 -2.25 -15.23
N THR A 32 -0.28 -1.48 -15.08
CA THR A 32 -0.83 -0.59 -16.12
C THR A 32 0.08 0.60 -16.42
N GLN A 33 0.98 0.92 -15.50
CA GLN A 33 1.92 2.04 -15.55
C GLN A 33 1.22 3.43 -15.65
N TRP A 34 0.06 3.56 -15.04
CA TRP A 34 -0.68 4.83 -15.05
C TRP A 34 0.11 6.02 -14.50
N PHE A 35 1.01 5.75 -13.55
CA PHE A 35 1.89 6.75 -12.94
C PHE A 35 3.31 6.74 -13.51
N GLY A 36 3.48 6.16 -14.69
CA GLY A 36 4.78 5.94 -15.33
C GLY A 36 5.50 4.69 -14.83
N ASN A 37 6.67 4.45 -15.39
CA ASN A 37 7.54 3.34 -15.01
C ASN A 37 8.86 3.88 -14.45
N LYS A 38 9.13 3.61 -13.18
CA LYS A 38 10.37 3.99 -12.48
C LYS A 38 11.32 2.79 -12.28
N LEU A 39 10.98 1.61 -12.82
CA LEU A 39 11.82 0.42 -12.72
C LEU A 39 12.95 0.48 -13.75
N LYS A 40 14.19 0.25 -13.30
CA LYS A 40 15.35 0.15 -14.19
C LYS A 40 15.40 -1.22 -14.86
N LYS A 41 15.94 -1.30 -16.08
CA LYS A 41 16.21 -2.57 -16.77
C LYS A 41 17.16 -3.44 -15.94
N HIS A 42 16.86 -4.74 -15.83
CA HIS A 42 17.70 -5.71 -15.13
C HIS A 42 17.51 -7.09 -15.75
N LYS A 43 18.58 -7.92 -15.84
CA LYS A 43 18.54 -9.26 -16.48
C LYS A 43 17.52 -10.22 -15.85
N ASN A 44 17.23 -10.06 -14.56
CA ASN A 44 16.25 -10.85 -13.81
C ASN A 44 14.89 -10.17 -13.67
N LEU A 45 14.61 -9.09 -14.40
CA LEU A 45 13.33 -8.38 -14.39
C LEU A 45 12.64 -8.46 -15.74
N LYS A 46 11.47 -9.10 -15.76
CA LYS A 46 10.51 -9.02 -16.86
C LYS A 46 9.42 -8.02 -16.48
N ASN A 47 9.45 -6.83 -17.09
CA ASN A 47 8.46 -5.77 -16.81
C ASN A 47 7.42 -5.73 -17.94
N ILE A 48 6.14 -5.96 -17.58
CA ILE A 48 5.04 -6.11 -18.53
C ILE A 48 3.99 -5.03 -18.24
N LYS A 49 3.75 -4.15 -19.22
CA LYS A 49 2.64 -3.20 -19.17
C LYS A 49 1.35 -3.95 -19.50
N LYS A 50 0.53 -4.21 -18.47
CA LYS A 50 -0.70 -5.01 -18.60
C LYS A 50 -1.67 -4.67 -17.48
N ASN A 51 -2.99 -4.65 -17.77
CA ASN A 51 -4.02 -4.62 -16.74
C ASN A 51 -4.13 -5.99 -16.06
N ILE A 52 -4.41 -6.01 -14.76
CA ILE A 52 -4.65 -7.25 -14.01
C ILE A 52 -5.87 -8.04 -14.57
N LEU A 53 -6.83 -7.34 -15.16
CA LEU A 53 -8.00 -7.95 -15.82
C LEU A 53 -7.62 -8.78 -17.05
N ASP A 54 -6.49 -8.46 -17.68
CA ASP A 54 -5.96 -9.15 -18.87
C ASP A 54 -4.97 -10.25 -18.55
N ILE A 55 -4.77 -10.56 -17.24
CA ILE A 55 -3.87 -11.62 -16.83
C ILE A 55 -4.30 -12.95 -17.42
N LYS A 56 -3.31 -13.75 -17.81
CA LYS A 56 -3.53 -15.06 -18.44
C LYS A 56 -2.74 -16.14 -17.71
N ASP A 57 -3.16 -17.36 -17.83
CA ASP A 57 -2.52 -18.56 -17.27
C ASP A 57 -0.99 -18.58 -17.51
N LYS A 58 -0.58 -18.26 -18.74
CA LYS A 58 0.85 -18.21 -19.12
C LYS A 58 1.70 -17.21 -18.33
N ASP A 59 1.09 -16.20 -17.73
CA ASP A 59 1.79 -15.18 -16.94
C ASP A 59 2.25 -15.75 -15.58
N LEU A 60 1.68 -16.87 -15.14
CA LEU A 60 2.01 -17.53 -13.88
C LEU A 60 2.86 -18.80 -14.05
N LYS A 61 3.19 -19.20 -15.28
CA LYS A 61 4.05 -20.38 -15.50
C LYS A 61 5.41 -20.22 -14.81
N GLY A 62 5.73 -21.18 -13.94
CA GLY A 62 6.98 -21.22 -13.18
C GLY A 62 7.11 -20.19 -12.06
N ILE A 63 6.03 -19.48 -11.71
CA ILE A 63 5.99 -18.56 -10.56
C ILE A 63 5.87 -19.36 -9.25
N GLU A 64 6.73 -19.06 -8.29
CA GLU A 64 6.72 -19.67 -6.95
C GLU A 64 5.93 -18.84 -5.95
N ILE A 65 6.01 -17.49 -6.06
CA ILE A 65 5.37 -16.55 -5.14
C ILE A 65 4.67 -15.46 -5.95
N VAL A 66 3.45 -15.12 -5.54
CA VAL A 66 2.74 -13.94 -6.00
C VAL A 66 2.70 -12.90 -4.88
N ILE A 67 3.08 -11.65 -5.18
CA ILE A 67 2.85 -10.48 -4.34
C ILE A 67 1.84 -9.60 -5.06
N HIS A 68 0.61 -9.58 -4.58
CA HIS A 68 -0.49 -8.87 -5.22
C HIS A 68 -0.68 -7.49 -4.60
N LEU A 69 -0.13 -6.46 -5.29
CA LEU A 69 -0.23 -5.05 -4.90
C LEU A 69 -1.19 -4.24 -5.79
N ALA A 70 -1.59 -4.81 -6.96
CA ALA A 70 -2.47 -4.13 -7.89
C ALA A 70 -3.84 -3.85 -7.26
N SER A 71 -4.24 -2.60 -7.26
CA SER A 71 -5.55 -2.13 -6.77
C SER A 71 -5.72 -0.66 -7.16
N ILE A 72 -6.95 -0.18 -7.24
CA ILE A 72 -7.23 1.25 -7.15
C ILE A 72 -7.01 1.63 -5.68
N ALA A 73 -5.95 2.40 -5.41
CA ALA A 73 -5.45 2.59 -4.06
C ALA A 73 -6.03 3.83 -3.39
N ASN A 74 -6.53 3.69 -2.16
CA ASN A 74 -7.20 4.63 -1.27
C ASN A 74 -8.66 4.97 -1.61
N ASP A 75 -9.36 5.54 -0.61
CA ASP A 75 -10.79 5.82 -0.69
C ASP A 75 -11.14 6.80 -1.82
N PRO A 76 -10.52 8.00 -1.92
CA PRO A 76 -10.89 8.95 -2.95
C PRO A 76 -10.62 8.48 -4.39
N MET A 77 -9.58 7.66 -4.59
CA MET A 77 -9.34 7.07 -5.92
C MET A 77 -10.37 6.01 -6.26
N GLY A 78 -10.77 5.20 -5.27
CA GLY A 78 -11.78 4.17 -5.45
C GLY A 78 -13.16 4.72 -5.81
N ASP A 79 -13.45 5.93 -5.39
CA ASP A 79 -14.73 6.61 -5.68
C ASP A 79 -14.73 7.39 -7.00
N LEU A 80 -13.56 7.63 -7.63
CA LEU A 80 -13.48 8.24 -8.98
C LEU A 80 -14.15 7.35 -10.05
N ASP A 81 -13.96 6.04 -9.92
CA ASP A 81 -14.60 5.04 -10.78
C ASP A 81 -14.86 3.77 -9.95
N LYS A 82 -16.08 3.65 -9.47
CA LYS A 82 -16.50 2.54 -8.61
C LYS A 82 -16.50 1.20 -9.35
N ASN A 83 -16.92 1.18 -10.61
CA ASN A 83 -16.97 -0.04 -11.41
C ASN A 83 -15.56 -0.58 -11.64
N LEU A 84 -14.65 0.26 -12.11
CA LEU A 84 -13.24 -0.11 -12.28
C LEU A 84 -12.60 -0.56 -10.97
N THR A 85 -12.99 0.04 -9.85
CA THR A 85 -12.49 -0.37 -8.51
C THR A 85 -12.92 -1.78 -8.17
N TRP A 86 -14.16 -2.16 -8.43
CA TRP A 86 -14.65 -3.52 -8.26
C TRP A 86 -13.99 -4.50 -9.23
N GLU A 87 -13.91 -4.16 -10.49
CA GLU A 87 -13.28 -5.00 -11.51
C GLU A 87 -11.83 -5.31 -11.16
N VAL A 88 -11.01 -4.29 -10.94
CA VAL A 88 -9.58 -4.46 -10.66
C VAL A 88 -9.36 -5.18 -9.33
N SER A 89 -10.05 -4.78 -8.27
CA SER A 89 -9.77 -5.30 -6.92
C SER A 89 -10.44 -6.65 -6.64
N CYS A 90 -11.58 -6.97 -7.27
CA CYS A 90 -12.27 -8.24 -7.06
C CYS A 90 -12.08 -9.19 -8.22
N ILE A 91 -12.53 -8.85 -9.44
CA ILE A 91 -12.45 -9.76 -10.60
C ILE A 91 -10.99 -10.05 -10.96
N GLY A 92 -10.13 -9.03 -10.98
CA GLY A 92 -8.69 -9.20 -11.21
C GLY A 92 -8.03 -10.11 -10.17
N THR A 93 -8.41 -9.97 -8.90
CA THR A 93 -7.92 -10.84 -7.81
C THR A 93 -8.41 -12.28 -7.97
N MET A 94 -9.68 -12.49 -8.32
CA MET A 94 -10.24 -13.83 -8.55
C MET A 94 -9.49 -14.56 -9.68
N LYS A 95 -9.34 -13.92 -10.84
CA LYS A 95 -8.60 -14.48 -11.98
C LYS A 95 -7.15 -14.82 -11.58
N LEU A 96 -6.48 -13.92 -10.87
CA LEU A 96 -5.11 -14.13 -10.43
C LEU A 96 -5.00 -15.33 -9.47
N MET A 97 -5.95 -15.49 -8.55
CA MET A 97 -6.01 -16.63 -7.63
C MET A 97 -6.23 -17.95 -8.36
N GLU A 98 -7.18 -18.02 -9.28
CA GLU A 98 -7.44 -19.20 -10.10
C GLU A 98 -6.18 -19.66 -10.84
N PHE A 99 -5.50 -18.73 -11.51
CA PHE A 99 -4.26 -19.07 -12.22
C PHE A 99 -3.11 -19.39 -11.28
N ALA A 100 -3.04 -18.77 -10.09
CA ALA A 100 -2.04 -19.11 -9.08
C ALA A 100 -2.19 -20.55 -8.58
N VAL A 101 -3.41 -20.97 -8.29
CA VAL A 101 -3.70 -22.37 -7.88
C VAL A 101 -3.42 -23.34 -9.03
N LYS A 102 -3.90 -23.06 -10.24
CA LYS A 102 -3.66 -23.89 -11.42
C LYS A 102 -2.17 -24.11 -11.71
N ASN A 103 -1.35 -23.06 -11.56
CA ASN A 103 0.09 -23.13 -11.78
C ASN A 103 0.88 -23.57 -10.53
N LYS A 104 0.21 -24.07 -9.49
CA LYS A 104 0.83 -24.59 -8.25
C LYS A 104 1.76 -23.55 -7.58
N VAL A 105 1.39 -22.27 -7.64
CA VAL A 105 2.08 -21.22 -6.90
C VAL A 105 2.10 -21.59 -5.42
N ARG A 106 3.28 -21.54 -4.81
CA ARG A 106 3.46 -21.98 -3.42
C ARG A 106 2.85 -21.00 -2.42
N LYS A 107 2.96 -19.69 -2.69
CA LYS A 107 2.54 -18.64 -1.75
C LYS A 107 1.93 -17.45 -2.48
N PHE A 108 0.82 -16.98 -1.93
CA PHE A 108 0.12 -15.78 -2.37
C PHE A 108 0.09 -14.74 -1.24
N ILE A 109 0.75 -13.60 -1.44
CA ILE A 109 0.79 -12.50 -0.47
C ILE A 109 -0.05 -11.34 -1.03
N TYR A 110 -1.05 -10.92 -0.28
CA TYR A 110 -1.96 -9.86 -0.67
C TYR A 110 -1.81 -8.62 0.20
N ALA A 111 -1.64 -7.47 -0.43
CA ALA A 111 -1.71 -6.17 0.22
C ALA A 111 -3.18 -5.71 0.33
N SER A 112 -3.81 -6.00 1.45
CA SER A 112 -5.09 -5.43 1.84
C SER A 112 -4.91 -4.03 2.43
N SER A 113 -5.72 -3.64 3.41
CA SER A 113 -5.63 -2.35 4.11
C SER A 113 -6.30 -2.44 5.47
N ALA A 114 -5.73 -1.80 6.48
CA ALA A 114 -6.41 -1.64 7.78
C ALA A 114 -7.72 -0.83 7.68
N SER A 115 -7.93 -0.07 6.62
CA SER A 115 -9.17 0.69 6.40
C SER A 115 -10.41 -0.19 6.18
N VAL A 116 -10.26 -1.50 5.94
CA VAL A 116 -11.38 -2.47 5.87
C VAL A 116 -12.16 -2.57 7.19
N TYR A 117 -11.52 -2.24 8.30
CA TYR A 117 -12.20 -2.20 9.61
C TYR A 117 -13.25 -1.10 9.70
N GLY A 118 -13.09 0.00 8.95
CA GLY A 118 -13.97 1.15 9.01
C GLY A 118 -13.89 1.91 10.34
N ILE A 119 -15.06 2.29 10.91
CA ILE A 119 -15.13 2.96 12.21
C ILE A 119 -15.14 1.89 13.31
N LYS A 120 -14.27 2.05 14.31
CA LYS A 120 -14.15 1.14 15.44
C LYS A 120 -14.21 1.89 16.76
N LYS A 121 -14.96 1.33 17.72
CA LYS A 121 -15.02 1.81 19.10
C LYS A 121 -14.04 1.07 20.01
N GLU A 122 -13.57 -0.09 19.57
CA GLU A 122 -12.65 -0.96 20.30
C GLU A 122 -11.29 -0.25 20.50
N ARG A 123 -10.76 -0.32 21.72
CA ARG A 123 -9.47 0.27 22.09
C ARG A 123 -8.32 -0.26 21.25
N LYS A 124 -8.41 -1.53 20.84
CA LYS A 124 -7.42 -2.22 19.99
C LYS A 124 -8.14 -2.94 18.87
N VAL A 125 -7.70 -2.71 17.64
CA VAL A 125 -8.25 -3.36 16.44
C VAL A 125 -7.38 -4.54 16.05
N ILE A 126 -7.88 -5.75 16.32
CA ILE A 126 -7.25 -7.04 16.03
C ILE A 126 -7.89 -7.69 14.80
N GLU A 127 -7.24 -8.72 14.23
CA GLU A 127 -7.63 -9.36 12.97
C GLU A 127 -8.99 -10.06 13.00
N THR A 128 -9.46 -10.47 14.17
CA THR A 128 -10.73 -11.18 14.37
C THR A 128 -11.94 -10.26 14.43
N LEU A 129 -11.76 -8.96 14.54
CA LEU A 129 -12.88 -8.02 14.58
C LEU A 129 -13.63 -7.98 13.24
N SER A 130 -14.96 -7.79 13.35
CA SER A 130 -15.82 -7.64 12.18
C SER A 130 -15.38 -6.48 11.29
N LEU A 131 -15.51 -6.63 9.99
CA LEU A 131 -15.20 -5.58 9.01
C LEU A 131 -16.45 -4.72 8.76
N LYS A 132 -16.29 -3.40 8.80
CA LYS A 132 -17.34 -2.41 8.50
C LYS A 132 -16.83 -1.38 7.49
N PRO A 133 -16.50 -1.81 6.24
CA PRO A 133 -15.92 -0.94 5.24
C PRO A 133 -16.89 0.19 4.84
N ILE A 134 -16.35 1.41 4.69
CA ILE A 134 -17.14 2.61 4.43
C ILE A 134 -17.16 2.92 2.92
N SER A 135 -16.01 2.92 2.28
CA SER A 135 -15.83 3.31 0.87
C SER A 135 -15.89 2.11 -0.08
N THR A 136 -16.02 2.40 -1.38
CA THR A 136 -15.92 1.38 -2.45
C THR A 136 -14.58 0.65 -2.39
N TYR A 137 -13.48 1.37 -2.20
CA TYR A 137 -12.14 0.80 -2.02
C TYR A 137 -12.09 -0.23 -0.88
N ASN A 138 -12.61 0.13 0.30
CA ASN A 138 -12.57 -0.73 1.48
C ASN A 138 -13.47 -1.97 1.32
N LYS A 139 -14.64 -1.80 0.70
CA LYS A 139 -15.56 -2.90 0.38
C LYS A 139 -14.90 -3.88 -0.59
N ALA A 140 -14.29 -3.37 -1.65
CA ALA A 140 -13.61 -4.20 -2.64
C ALA A 140 -12.40 -4.95 -2.04
N LYS A 141 -11.61 -4.30 -1.16
CA LYS A 141 -10.54 -4.97 -0.42
C LYS A 141 -11.07 -6.09 0.47
N MET A 142 -12.15 -5.86 1.22
CA MET A 142 -12.79 -6.89 2.05
C MET A 142 -13.27 -8.10 1.23
N ILE A 143 -13.91 -7.89 0.09
CA ILE A 143 -14.36 -8.98 -0.78
C ILE A 143 -13.15 -9.75 -1.36
N ALA A 144 -12.11 -9.04 -1.79
CA ALA A 144 -10.88 -9.69 -2.24
C ALA A 144 -10.23 -10.56 -1.15
N GLU A 145 -10.21 -10.11 0.13
CA GLU A 145 -9.75 -10.94 1.25
C GLU A 145 -10.55 -12.24 1.38
N LYS A 146 -11.89 -12.16 1.34
CA LYS A 146 -12.77 -13.33 1.41
C LYS A 146 -12.52 -14.29 0.26
N THR A 147 -12.38 -13.78 -0.96
CA THR A 147 -12.01 -14.57 -2.14
C THR A 147 -10.68 -15.30 -1.92
N ILE A 148 -9.62 -14.60 -1.50
CA ILE A 148 -8.31 -15.19 -1.28
C ILE A 148 -8.35 -16.27 -0.20
N LEU A 149 -9.04 -16.03 0.91
CA LEU A 149 -9.17 -16.98 2.02
C LEU A 149 -9.90 -18.25 1.61
N SER A 150 -10.84 -18.21 0.66
CA SER A 150 -11.53 -19.42 0.17
C SER A 150 -10.60 -20.42 -0.55
N TYR A 151 -9.39 -19.99 -0.91
CA TYR A 151 -8.35 -20.85 -1.51
C TYR A 151 -7.28 -21.30 -0.51
N SER A 152 -7.41 -20.99 0.79
CA SER A 152 -6.37 -21.26 1.81
C SER A 152 -6.04 -22.74 2.03
N ASN A 153 -6.93 -23.66 1.62
CA ASN A 153 -6.71 -25.10 1.59
C ASN A 153 -5.88 -25.56 0.37
N LYS A 154 -5.80 -24.75 -0.69
CA LYS A 154 -5.12 -25.07 -1.96
C LYS A 154 -3.75 -24.41 -2.09
N ILE A 155 -3.56 -23.24 -1.49
CA ILE A 155 -2.35 -22.43 -1.59
C ILE A 155 -2.08 -21.72 -0.25
N ASP A 156 -0.81 -21.49 0.10
CA ASP A 156 -0.46 -20.71 1.30
C ASP A 156 -0.77 -19.22 1.06
N VAL A 157 -1.82 -18.71 1.69
CA VAL A 157 -2.29 -17.32 1.52
C VAL A 157 -1.96 -16.47 2.74
N THR A 158 -1.30 -15.34 2.50
CA THR A 158 -0.98 -14.36 3.52
C THR A 158 -1.61 -13.02 3.15
N ILE A 159 -2.52 -12.53 3.96
CA ILE A 159 -3.18 -11.24 3.79
C ILE A 159 -2.59 -10.27 4.81
N ILE A 160 -2.02 -9.18 4.32
CA ILE A 160 -1.50 -8.12 5.17
C ILE A 160 -2.48 -6.96 5.13
N ARG A 161 -2.90 -6.47 6.29
CA ARG A 161 -3.67 -5.24 6.46
C ARG A 161 -2.73 -4.13 6.92
N PRO A 162 -2.00 -3.46 6.01
CA PRO A 162 -1.11 -2.41 6.40
C PRO A 162 -1.89 -1.19 6.91
N ALA A 163 -1.29 -0.52 7.89
CA ALA A 163 -1.60 0.83 8.30
C ALA A 163 -1.28 1.85 7.19
N THR A 164 -1.41 3.14 7.44
CA THR A 164 -0.97 4.17 6.51
C THR A 164 0.54 4.05 6.26
N VAL A 165 0.91 3.79 5.03
CA VAL A 165 2.32 3.60 4.65
C VAL A 165 2.99 4.94 4.41
N CYS A 166 4.13 5.18 5.06
CA CYS A 166 4.92 6.42 4.93
C CYS A 166 6.37 6.13 4.54
N GLY A 167 7.09 7.16 4.06
CA GLY A 167 8.50 7.09 3.66
C GLY A 167 8.73 7.26 2.17
N VAL A 168 10.01 7.29 1.77
CA VAL A 168 10.43 7.58 0.38
C VAL A 168 10.35 6.36 -0.52
N SER A 169 9.88 6.56 -1.74
CA SER A 169 9.88 5.55 -2.82
C SER A 169 10.12 6.20 -4.19
N PRO A 170 10.69 5.50 -5.17
CA PRO A 170 10.86 6.02 -6.53
C PRO A 170 9.55 6.50 -7.18
N ARG A 171 8.43 5.83 -6.92
CA ARG A 171 7.09 6.32 -7.20
C ARG A 171 6.48 6.84 -5.90
N MET A 172 6.76 8.07 -5.58
CA MET A 172 6.33 8.72 -4.34
C MET A 172 4.83 8.97 -4.27
N ARG A 173 4.30 9.02 -3.04
CA ARG A 173 2.91 9.41 -2.75
C ARG A 173 2.88 10.52 -1.71
N PHE A 174 2.48 11.72 -2.15
CA PHE A 174 2.22 12.86 -1.27
C PHE A 174 0.72 13.05 -0.95
N ASP A 175 -0.07 12.04 -1.18
CA ASP A 175 -1.50 11.98 -0.87
C ASP A 175 -1.83 11.04 0.34
N VAL A 176 -0.83 10.68 1.14
CA VAL A 176 -0.98 9.96 2.42
C VAL A 176 -0.45 10.81 3.58
N SER A 177 -1.05 10.70 4.77
CA SER A 177 -0.94 11.69 5.85
C SER A 177 0.48 12.16 6.20
N VAL A 178 1.37 11.26 6.56
CA VAL A 178 2.76 11.60 6.96
C VAL A 178 3.51 12.27 5.80
N ASN A 179 3.46 11.66 4.62
CA ASN A 179 4.16 12.17 3.44
C ASN A 179 3.57 13.51 2.98
N MET A 180 2.24 13.68 3.06
CA MET A 180 1.55 14.91 2.71
C MET A 180 1.96 16.07 3.65
N MET A 181 1.99 15.83 4.95
CA MET A 181 2.39 16.85 5.92
C MET A 181 3.86 17.24 5.74
N SER A 182 4.75 16.27 5.52
CA SER A 182 6.14 16.55 5.20
C SER A 182 6.29 17.37 3.91
N TYR A 183 5.50 17.06 2.87
CA TYR A 183 5.47 17.82 1.64
C TYR A 183 4.97 19.26 1.86
N GLN A 184 3.87 19.42 2.60
CA GLN A 184 3.31 20.75 2.91
C GLN A 184 4.29 21.60 3.71
N ALA A 185 4.96 21.01 4.72
CA ALA A 185 5.98 21.68 5.51
C ALA A 185 7.14 22.18 4.63
N LEU A 186 7.68 21.31 3.75
CA LEU A 186 8.78 21.65 2.85
C LEU A 186 8.39 22.67 1.78
N LYS A 187 7.18 22.53 1.19
CA LYS A 187 6.76 23.35 0.04
C LYS A 187 6.18 24.70 0.44
N ASN A 188 5.37 24.71 1.50
CA ASN A 188 4.55 25.86 1.86
C ASN A 188 4.96 26.50 3.20
N GLY A 189 5.87 25.85 3.96
CA GLY A 189 6.15 26.27 5.34
C GLY A 189 4.94 26.15 6.28
N THR A 190 3.86 25.53 5.85
CA THR A 190 2.59 25.41 6.61
C THR A 190 1.92 24.09 6.34
N MET A 191 1.50 23.38 7.39
CA MET A 191 0.73 22.15 7.33
C MET A 191 -0.73 22.39 7.68
N THR A 192 -1.64 21.78 6.91
CA THR A 192 -3.08 21.78 7.18
C THR A 192 -3.49 20.51 7.92
N VAL A 193 -4.11 20.66 9.09
CA VAL A 193 -4.62 19.60 9.93
C VAL A 193 -6.13 19.74 10.10
N PHE A 194 -6.89 18.74 9.68
CA PHE A 194 -8.33 18.67 9.90
C PHE A 194 -8.64 17.85 11.16
N GLY A 195 -9.22 18.47 12.18
CA GLY A 195 -9.48 17.88 13.51
C GLY A 195 -8.21 17.73 14.34
N GLY A 196 -7.44 16.67 14.11
CA GLY A 196 -6.14 16.42 14.73
C GLY A 196 -6.16 15.43 15.92
N LYS A 197 -7.31 15.23 16.58
CA LYS A 197 -7.44 14.30 17.73
C LYS A 197 -7.57 12.82 17.32
N GLN A 198 -8.01 12.56 16.10
CA GLN A 198 -8.22 11.21 15.56
C GLN A 198 -6.88 10.48 15.38
N THR A 199 -6.83 9.24 15.83
CA THR A 199 -5.67 8.36 15.74
C THR A 199 -5.59 7.69 14.37
N ARG A 200 -4.38 7.60 13.82
CA ARG A 200 -4.07 6.84 12.62
C ARG A 200 -2.91 5.89 12.88
N PRO A 201 -3.09 4.60 12.58
CA PRO A 201 -1.97 3.68 12.57
C PRO A 201 -1.07 3.97 11.36
N ASN A 202 0.23 3.82 11.56
CA ASN A 202 1.26 4.05 10.55
C ASN A 202 2.24 2.89 10.47
N ILE A 203 2.84 2.72 9.30
CA ILE A 203 3.94 1.80 9.04
C ILE A 203 4.93 2.45 8.08
N HIS A 204 6.22 2.35 8.38
CA HIS A 204 7.26 2.77 7.45
C HIS A 204 7.30 1.82 6.24
N ILE A 205 7.53 2.37 5.05
CA ILE A 205 7.54 1.57 3.82
C ILE A 205 8.58 0.46 3.88
N ASP A 206 9.77 0.70 4.44
CA ASP A 206 10.83 -0.31 4.52
C ASP A 206 10.43 -1.49 5.40
N ASP A 207 9.75 -1.26 6.51
CA ASP A 207 9.22 -2.32 7.36
C ASP A 207 8.15 -3.13 6.63
N LEU A 208 7.30 -2.48 5.84
CA LEU A 208 6.32 -3.20 5.01
C LEU A 208 6.99 -4.06 3.94
N LEU A 209 8.06 -3.57 3.30
CA LEU A 209 8.81 -4.35 2.30
C LEU A 209 9.60 -5.49 2.94
N ASP A 210 10.16 -5.29 4.13
CA ASP A 210 10.78 -6.36 4.94
C ASP A 210 9.74 -7.41 5.33
N LEU A 211 8.50 -6.98 5.65
CA LEU A 211 7.41 -7.88 5.99
C LEU A 211 7.00 -8.79 4.82
N TYR A 212 6.93 -8.28 3.59
CA TYR A 212 6.70 -9.17 2.43
C TYR A 212 7.75 -10.26 2.35
N GLN A 213 9.02 -9.91 2.56
CA GLN A 213 10.12 -10.87 2.51
C GLN A 213 10.13 -11.83 3.71
N PHE A 214 9.68 -11.38 4.89
CA PHE A 214 9.54 -12.22 6.08
C PHE A 214 8.66 -13.45 5.80
N PHE A 215 7.63 -13.29 4.97
CA PHE A 215 6.72 -14.36 4.59
C PHE A 215 7.27 -15.30 3.50
N PHE A 216 8.47 -15.08 2.96
CA PHE A 216 9.06 -15.98 1.93
C PHE A 216 9.59 -17.31 2.47
N LYS A 217 9.66 -17.50 3.79
CA LYS A 217 10.21 -18.70 4.42
C LYS A 217 9.56 -19.95 3.85
N LYS A 218 10.40 -20.87 3.27
CA LYS A 218 9.91 -22.06 2.57
C LYS A 218 9.26 -23.08 3.52
N ASN A 219 9.83 -23.24 4.71
CA ASN A 219 9.43 -24.29 5.66
C ASN A 219 8.33 -23.87 6.63
N LYS A 220 7.70 -22.71 6.40
CA LYS A 220 6.64 -22.19 7.27
C LYS A 220 5.45 -21.70 6.44
N LYS A 221 4.27 -22.25 6.69
CA LYS A 221 3.02 -21.73 6.17
C LYS A 221 2.56 -20.57 7.05
N PHE A 222 2.07 -19.52 6.43
CA PHE A 222 1.57 -18.32 7.11
C PHE A 222 0.12 -17.99 6.67
N ASN A 223 -0.71 -19.03 6.57
CA ASN A 223 -2.10 -18.85 6.19
C ASN A 223 -2.80 -17.89 7.16
N GLY A 224 -3.45 -16.88 6.61
CA GLY A 224 -4.30 -15.99 7.37
C GLY A 224 -4.03 -14.50 7.18
N ILE A 225 -4.62 -13.72 8.07
CA ILE A 225 -4.62 -12.26 8.06
C ILE A 225 -3.67 -11.75 9.14
N PHE A 226 -2.94 -10.69 8.82
CA PHE A 226 -2.00 -10.03 9.71
C PHE A 226 -2.14 -8.50 9.62
N ASN A 227 -2.39 -7.87 10.74
CA ASN A 227 -2.28 -6.42 10.87
C ASN A 227 -0.81 -5.99 10.82
N ALA A 228 -0.55 -4.86 10.15
CA ALA A 228 0.79 -4.31 10.02
C ALA A 228 0.76 -2.79 10.21
N GLY A 229 0.87 -2.36 11.46
CA GLY A 229 0.97 -0.96 11.88
C GLY A 229 1.61 -0.89 13.24
N PHE A 230 2.67 -0.09 13.37
CA PHE A 230 3.51 -0.12 14.56
C PHE A 230 3.50 1.18 15.35
N GLU A 231 3.02 2.28 14.77
CA GLU A 231 2.83 3.56 15.45
C GLU A 231 1.39 4.05 15.27
N ASN A 232 0.65 4.12 16.37
CA ASN A 232 -0.71 4.67 16.42
C ASN A 232 -0.63 6.11 16.91
N LEU A 233 -0.58 7.08 16.01
CA LEU A 233 -0.39 8.50 16.30
C LEU A 233 -1.65 9.31 16.00
N LYS A 234 -1.94 10.31 16.82
CA LYS A 234 -2.92 11.33 16.47
C LYS A 234 -2.43 12.15 15.28
N ILE A 235 -3.34 12.62 14.45
CA ILE A 235 -2.97 13.46 13.28
C ILE A 235 -2.17 14.69 13.70
N ILE A 236 -2.52 15.31 14.83
CA ILE A 236 -1.76 16.45 15.37
C ILE A 236 -0.34 16.05 15.84
N GLU A 237 -0.15 14.84 16.35
CA GLU A 237 1.16 14.33 16.74
C GLU A 237 2.07 14.12 15.53
N ILE A 238 1.50 13.63 14.41
CA ILE A 238 2.24 13.53 13.13
C ILE A 238 2.69 14.92 12.66
N ALA A 239 1.80 15.93 12.72
CA ALA A 239 2.15 17.28 12.34
C ALA A 239 3.23 17.90 13.25
N LYS A 240 3.19 17.65 14.56
CA LYS A 240 4.22 18.08 15.50
C LYS A 240 5.58 17.45 15.18
N LYS A 241 5.63 16.12 14.97
CA LYS A 241 6.85 15.43 14.54
C LYS A 241 7.40 16.00 13.21
N ALA A 242 6.53 16.33 12.27
CA ALA A 242 6.95 16.97 11.02
C ALA A 242 7.53 18.37 11.27
N LYS A 243 6.90 19.19 12.14
CA LYS A 243 7.40 20.54 12.52
C LYS A 243 8.77 20.47 13.22
N GLU A 244 8.98 19.51 14.10
CA GLU A 244 10.26 19.31 14.80
C GLU A 244 11.42 19.05 13.83
N ASN A 245 11.14 18.38 12.72
CA ASN A 245 12.14 18.04 11.72
C ASN A 245 12.23 19.04 10.55
N ILE A 246 11.11 19.71 10.23
CA ILE A 246 10.98 20.66 9.10
C ILE A 246 10.34 21.94 9.63
N PRO A 247 11.06 23.08 9.70
CA PRO A 247 10.51 24.36 10.18
C PRO A 247 9.23 24.73 9.43
N SER A 248 8.12 24.83 10.15
CA SER A 248 6.80 25.06 9.53
C SER A 248 5.73 25.40 10.57
N GLU A 249 4.61 25.97 10.13
CA GLU A 249 3.44 26.23 10.94
C GLU A 249 2.41 25.10 10.84
N ILE A 250 1.58 24.94 11.88
CA ILE A 250 0.46 24.00 11.88
C ILE A 250 -0.84 24.81 11.96
N LYS A 251 -1.67 24.71 10.91
CA LYS A 251 -3.02 25.31 10.88
C LYS A 251 -4.06 24.21 11.08
N VAL A 252 -4.82 24.31 12.18
CA VAL A 252 -5.84 23.32 12.54
C VAL A 252 -7.22 23.84 12.17
N PHE A 253 -7.96 23.01 11.41
CA PHE A 253 -9.34 23.28 11.01
C PHE A 253 -10.30 22.30 11.66
N LYS A 254 -11.49 22.78 12.09
CA LYS A 254 -12.50 21.97 12.78
C LYS A 254 -13.50 21.28 11.83
N ASN A 255 -13.43 21.55 10.53
CA ASN A 255 -14.28 20.96 9.48
C ASN A 255 -13.59 19.80 8.76
N ASN A 256 -14.33 19.06 7.95
CA ASN A 256 -13.83 17.95 7.11
C ASN A 256 -12.98 16.90 7.87
N ILE A 257 -13.36 16.61 9.11
CA ILE A 257 -12.65 15.65 9.95
C ILE A 257 -12.96 14.24 9.44
N ASP A 258 -11.92 13.46 9.18
CA ASP A 258 -12.07 12.03 8.92
C ASP A 258 -12.53 11.33 10.20
N ILE A 259 -13.72 10.73 10.13
CA ILE A 259 -14.41 10.11 11.27
C ILE A 259 -13.77 8.82 11.78
N ARG A 260 -12.84 8.26 11.06
CA ARG A 260 -12.11 7.06 11.48
C ARG A 260 -11.13 7.42 12.59
N ASP A 261 -11.23 6.71 13.70
CA ASP A 261 -10.32 6.84 14.85
C ASP A 261 -10.11 5.44 15.44
N TYR A 262 -8.95 4.86 15.23
CA TYR A 262 -8.65 3.51 15.72
C TYR A 262 -7.17 3.24 15.87
N ARG A 263 -6.84 2.33 16.79
CA ARG A 263 -5.50 1.83 17.07
C ARG A 263 -5.36 0.41 16.56
N LEU A 264 -4.48 0.20 15.59
CA LEU A 264 -4.21 -1.13 15.04
C LEU A 264 -3.32 -1.92 15.99
N ASP A 265 -3.72 -3.13 16.32
CA ASP A 265 -2.90 -4.07 17.08
C ASP A 265 -2.24 -5.06 16.12
N SER A 266 -0.91 -5.12 16.16
CA SER A 266 -0.10 -6.02 15.33
C SER A 266 0.60 -7.11 16.16
N SER A 267 0.13 -7.37 17.37
CA SER A 267 0.73 -8.34 18.30
C SER A 267 0.84 -9.74 17.70
N LYS A 268 -0.16 -10.17 16.92
CA LYS A 268 -0.12 -11.44 16.18
C LYS A 268 1.09 -11.55 15.26
N LEU A 269 1.42 -10.49 14.54
CA LEU A 269 2.57 -10.42 13.65
C LEU A 269 3.90 -10.40 14.42
N LEU A 270 3.96 -9.61 15.48
CA LEU A 270 5.15 -9.49 16.34
C LEU A 270 5.46 -10.82 17.03
N ALA A 271 4.45 -11.58 17.46
CA ALA A 271 4.61 -12.91 18.04
C ALA A 271 5.21 -13.96 17.06
N LEU A 272 5.13 -13.72 15.75
CA LEU A 272 5.82 -14.54 14.74
C LEU A 272 7.33 -14.21 14.65
N GLY A 273 7.80 -13.21 15.39
CA GLY A 273 9.20 -12.77 15.40
C GLY A 273 9.52 -11.67 14.37
N PHE A 274 8.52 -11.02 13.77
CA PHE A 274 8.77 -9.80 12.99
C PHE A 274 9.17 -8.65 13.91
N LYS A 275 10.20 -7.89 13.53
CA LYS A 275 10.68 -6.73 14.30
C LYS A 275 10.69 -5.51 13.38
N PRO A 276 9.81 -4.52 13.60
CA PRO A 276 9.87 -3.24 12.87
C PRO A 276 11.15 -2.50 13.26
N LYS A 277 11.72 -1.71 12.34
CA LYS A 277 13.00 -1.02 12.51
C LYS A 277 12.90 0.47 12.32
N LYS A 278 11.83 0.94 11.69
CA LYS A 278 11.68 2.32 11.23
C LYS A 278 10.42 2.97 11.82
N THR A 279 10.48 4.27 12.01
CA THR A 279 9.43 5.09 12.61
C THR A 279 8.83 6.08 11.61
N VAL A 280 7.74 6.74 12.00
CA VAL A 280 7.16 7.88 11.28
C VAL A 280 8.18 9.03 11.21
N GLU A 281 8.97 9.22 12.25
CA GLU A 281 10.00 10.25 12.27
C GLU A 281 11.12 9.97 11.24
N ASP A 282 11.51 8.71 11.09
CA ASP A 282 12.47 8.30 10.03
C ASP A 282 11.91 8.63 8.66
N ALA A 283 10.63 8.37 8.41
CA ALA A 283 9.98 8.71 7.14
C ALA A 283 10.01 10.22 6.86
N ILE A 284 9.75 11.06 7.88
CA ILE A 284 9.80 12.52 7.76
C ILE A 284 11.24 12.98 7.43
N LYS A 285 12.25 12.46 8.15
CA LYS A 285 13.67 12.77 7.93
C LYS A 285 14.11 12.37 6.52
N GLU A 286 13.74 11.17 6.06
CA GLU A 286 14.03 10.69 4.71
C GLU A 286 13.41 11.60 3.64
N ILE A 287 12.15 12.03 3.82
CA ILE A 287 11.46 12.94 2.90
C ILE A 287 12.18 14.30 2.87
N LYS A 288 12.58 14.84 4.03
CA LYS A 288 13.35 16.09 4.13
C LYS A 288 14.65 15.98 3.35
N ILE A 289 15.43 14.92 3.57
CA ILE A 289 16.72 14.71 2.92
C ILE A 289 16.54 14.58 1.40
N HIS A 290 15.56 13.78 0.96
CA HIS A 290 15.40 13.46 -0.46
C HIS A 290 14.77 14.60 -1.28
N TYR A 291 13.83 15.35 -0.68
CA TYR A 291 13.04 16.36 -1.39
C TYR A 291 13.33 17.81 -0.96
N GLY A 292 14.00 18.06 0.16
CA GLY A 292 14.18 19.40 0.71
C GLY A 292 14.72 20.42 -0.29
N LYS A 293 15.73 20.03 -1.07
CA LYS A 293 16.33 20.91 -2.13
C LYS A 293 15.56 20.92 -3.45
N ASN A 294 14.65 19.97 -3.68
CA ASN A 294 13.98 19.73 -4.96
C ASN A 294 12.46 19.62 -4.81
N ILE A 295 11.89 20.17 -3.75
CA ILE A 295 10.44 20.05 -3.49
C ILE A 295 9.60 20.68 -4.60
N ASP A 296 10.11 21.72 -5.26
CA ASP A 296 9.48 22.40 -6.39
C ASP A 296 9.43 21.57 -7.67
N LYS A 297 10.33 20.59 -7.80
CA LYS A 297 10.45 19.70 -8.96
C LYS A 297 9.67 18.38 -8.80
N VAL A 298 8.85 18.26 -7.77
CA VAL A 298 8.05 17.06 -7.53
C VAL A 298 7.09 16.82 -8.68
N ASP A 299 7.16 15.61 -9.24
CA ASP A 299 6.31 15.17 -10.35
C ASP A 299 4.84 15.11 -9.93
N LYS A 300 3.95 15.58 -10.82
CA LYS A 300 2.49 15.62 -10.58
C LYS A 300 1.90 14.23 -10.31
N SER A 301 2.50 13.16 -10.84
CA SER A 301 2.08 11.78 -10.58
C SER A 301 2.23 11.34 -9.12
N CYS A 302 3.01 12.07 -8.31
CA CYS A 302 3.12 11.84 -6.86
C CYS A 302 1.83 12.17 -6.10
N PHE A 303 0.88 12.86 -6.74
CA PHE A 303 -0.45 13.18 -6.21
C PHE A 303 -1.51 12.35 -6.94
N SER A 304 -1.69 11.10 -6.51
CA SER A 304 -2.44 10.08 -7.25
C SER A 304 -3.85 10.51 -7.65
N ILE A 305 -4.59 11.17 -6.74
CA ILE A 305 -5.97 11.63 -6.99
C ILE A 305 -5.98 12.70 -8.09
N LYS A 306 -5.16 13.74 -7.95
CA LYS A 306 -5.08 14.83 -8.94
C LYS A 306 -4.64 14.32 -10.32
N TRP A 307 -3.70 13.38 -10.33
CA TRP A 307 -3.19 12.78 -11.56
C TRP A 307 -4.26 11.99 -12.31
N LEU A 308 -4.99 11.10 -11.61
CA LEU A 308 -6.05 10.29 -12.22
C LEU A 308 -7.24 11.13 -12.62
N SER A 309 -7.71 12.06 -11.79
CA SER A 309 -8.81 12.97 -12.15
C SER A 309 -8.52 13.74 -13.44
N GLY A 310 -7.27 14.19 -13.64
CA GLY A 310 -6.84 14.84 -14.88
C GLY A 310 -6.87 13.91 -16.11
N LYS A 311 -6.55 12.61 -15.92
CA LYS A 311 -6.63 11.61 -16.99
C LYS A 311 -8.07 11.22 -17.33
N TYR A 312 -8.94 11.07 -16.33
CA TYR A 312 -10.37 10.78 -16.55
C TYR A 312 -11.04 11.89 -17.32
N LYS A 313 -10.81 13.17 -16.97
CA LYS A 313 -11.34 14.33 -17.72
C LYS A 313 -10.90 14.35 -19.19
N LYS A 314 -9.66 13.96 -19.48
CA LYS A 314 -9.18 13.86 -20.88
C LYS A 314 -9.80 12.73 -21.70
N ASN A 315 -10.21 11.64 -21.05
CA ASN A 315 -10.86 10.51 -21.74
C ASN A 315 -12.37 10.68 -21.90
N LEU A 316 -13.02 11.52 -21.09
CA LEU A 316 -14.43 11.89 -21.24
C LEU A 316 -14.64 12.94 -22.34
N ASN A 317 -13.57 13.62 -22.78
CA ASN A 317 -13.58 14.62 -23.86
C ASN A 317 -13.02 14.06 -25.19
N LYS A 318 -12.85 12.76 -25.30
CA LYS A 318 -12.57 12.01 -26.52
C LYS A 318 -13.69 11.01 -26.81
#